data_b5175228ec0adafc69063b3b4425f0d4
#
_entry.id   b5175228ec0adafc69063b3b4425f0d4
#
_cell.length_a   1.000
_cell.length_b   1.000
_cell.length_c   1.000
_cell.angle_alpha   90.00
_cell.angle_beta   90.00
_cell.angle_gamma   90.00
#
_symmetry.space_group_name_H-M   'P 1'
#
loop_
_entity.id
_entity.type
_entity.pdbx_description
1 polymer ?
#
loop_
_entity_poly.entity_id
_entity_poly.type
_entity_poly.pdbx_seq_one_letter_code
_entity_poly.pdbx_strand_id
1 'polypeptide(L)'
;MIISVRKIEETLPADIDKEIKTRLDEISKLLSSIAPEVQTINRYRYARSLVCLEELVEALTFCHYLTTQTLISPDHLKTVVEELTRRTAIKEDEAMVADADAVPAPGQPVQSPDVPTVSLTDDDYIYGLFDLTGEMMRFATTTSALTGKMASSDVGGGDRDIVHDMHELGTLFEILPRRSGSKNMWEKKLEVTRQSVQKVEKLGYDLKVRGSERPKGWVPDLSSADQDESQE
;
A
#
# COMPACT_ATOMS: atom_id res chain seq x y z
N MET A 1 -13.62 -9.64 11.61
CA MET A 1 -14.14 -10.20 10.33
C MET A 1 -12.97 -10.88 9.65
N ILE A 2 -12.93 -12.22 9.63
CA ILE A 2 -11.79 -12.98 9.09
C ILE A 2 -11.97 -13.01 7.59
N ILE A 3 -11.14 -12.25 6.89
CA ILE A 3 -11.11 -12.23 5.43
C ILE A 3 -10.47 -13.52 4.95
N SER A 4 -11.28 -14.42 4.37
CA SER A 4 -10.80 -15.64 3.74
C SER A 4 -10.18 -15.30 2.38
N VAL A 5 -8.94 -14.80 2.39
CA VAL A 5 -8.18 -14.60 1.15
C VAL A 5 -7.61 -15.95 0.74
N ARG A 6 -8.33 -16.69 -0.10
CA ARG A 6 -7.95 -18.05 -0.51
C ARG A 6 -6.97 -18.11 -1.69
N LYS A 7 -6.80 -17.04 -2.42
CA LYS A 7 -5.87 -16.86 -3.54
C LYS A 7 -5.65 -15.38 -3.69
N ILE A 8 -4.54 -14.99 -4.26
CA ILE A 8 -4.44 -13.69 -4.89
C ILE A 8 -5.26 -13.85 -6.18
N GLU A 9 -6.52 -13.48 -6.14
CA GLU A 9 -7.44 -13.61 -7.26
C GLU A 9 -7.34 -12.36 -8.13
N GLU A 10 -7.59 -12.50 -9.44
CA GLU A 10 -7.64 -11.35 -10.37
C GLU A 10 -8.67 -10.31 -9.96
N THR A 11 -9.60 -10.67 -9.08
CA THR A 11 -10.61 -9.76 -8.53
C THR A 11 -10.76 -9.99 -7.03
N LEU A 12 -10.78 -8.91 -6.26
CA LEU A 12 -11.09 -8.97 -4.84
C LEU A 12 -12.53 -9.45 -4.61
N PRO A 13 -12.82 -10.16 -3.50
CA PRO A 13 -14.20 -10.48 -3.12
C PRO A 13 -15.10 -9.24 -3.14
N ALA A 14 -16.34 -9.40 -3.59
CA ALA A 14 -17.25 -8.27 -3.86
C ALA A 14 -17.55 -7.41 -2.61
N ASP A 15 -17.55 -8.00 -1.43
CA ASP A 15 -17.73 -7.31 -0.15
C ASP A 15 -16.51 -6.45 0.20
N ILE A 16 -15.31 -6.95 -0.07
CA ILE A 16 -14.03 -6.22 0.12
C ILE A 16 -13.93 -5.08 -0.91
N ASP A 17 -14.21 -5.36 -2.18
CA ASP A 17 -14.20 -4.33 -3.23
C ASP A 17 -15.16 -3.18 -2.92
N LYS A 18 -16.36 -3.50 -2.40
CA LYS A 18 -17.33 -2.49 -1.96
C LYS A 18 -16.79 -1.65 -0.79
N GLU A 19 -16.18 -2.29 0.20
CA GLU A 19 -15.60 -1.57 1.35
C GLU A 19 -14.46 -0.67 0.90
N ILE A 20 -13.55 -1.16 0.04
CA ILE A 20 -12.46 -0.36 -0.53
C ILE A 20 -13.02 0.87 -1.26
N LYS A 21 -14.02 0.71 -2.12
CA LYS A 21 -14.66 1.83 -2.82
C LYS A 21 -15.24 2.86 -1.85
N THR A 22 -15.89 2.40 -0.79
CA THR A 22 -16.44 3.29 0.24
C THR A 22 -15.34 4.08 0.93
N ARG A 23 -14.23 3.41 1.31
CA ARG A 23 -13.08 4.08 1.93
C ARG A 23 -12.37 5.05 0.98
N LEU A 24 -12.23 4.68 -0.29
CA LEU A 24 -11.67 5.58 -1.29
C LEU A 24 -12.54 6.83 -1.52
N ASP A 25 -13.87 6.71 -1.45
CA ASP A 25 -14.76 7.87 -1.52
C ASP A 25 -14.62 8.77 -0.28
N GLU A 26 -14.44 8.22 0.91
CA GLU A 26 -14.13 8.99 2.13
C GLU A 26 -12.77 9.70 2.03
N ILE A 27 -11.72 8.98 1.59
CA ILE A 27 -10.38 9.52 1.37
C ILE A 27 -10.41 10.64 0.33
N SER A 28 -11.14 10.45 -0.78
CA SER A 28 -11.31 11.46 -1.82
C SER A 28 -11.86 12.78 -1.27
N LYS A 29 -12.89 12.73 -0.41
CA LYS A 29 -13.45 13.91 0.25
C LYS A 29 -12.42 14.61 1.15
N LEU A 30 -11.66 13.83 1.93
CA LEU A 30 -10.63 14.37 2.82
C LEU A 30 -9.49 15.02 2.00
N LEU A 31 -9.00 14.35 0.94
CA LEU A 31 -7.97 14.89 0.07
C LEU A 31 -8.43 16.20 -0.60
N SER A 32 -9.66 16.24 -1.12
CA SER A 32 -10.22 17.45 -1.73
C SER A 32 -10.31 18.60 -0.73
N SER A 33 -10.67 18.33 0.52
CA SER A 33 -10.80 19.36 1.56
C SER A 33 -9.46 19.98 1.96
N ILE A 34 -8.36 19.23 1.95
CA ILE A 34 -7.03 19.73 2.33
C ILE A 34 -6.22 20.24 1.13
N ALA A 35 -6.59 19.85 -0.10
CA ALA A 35 -5.83 20.18 -1.29
C ALA A 35 -5.51 21.68 -1.46
N PRO A 36 -6.44 22.63 -1.24
CA PRO A 36 -6.14 24.05 -1.34
C PRO A 36 -5.08 24.53 -0.34
N GLU A 37 -5.05 23.93 0.86
CA GLU A 37 -4.17 24.35 1.94
C GLU A 37 -2.73 23.81 1.80
N VAL A 38 -2.55 22.68 1.10
CA VAL A 38 -1.25 22.00 1.00
C VAL A 38 -0.51 22.33 -0.30
N GLN A 39 -0.86 23.43 -0.96
CA GLN A 39 -0.18 23.86 -2.17
C GLN A 39 1.16 24.55 -1.87
N THR A 40 2.10 24.42 -2.79
CA THR A 40 3.38 25.15 -2.79
C THR A 40 4.14 25.06 -1.47
N ILE A 41 4.47 26.21 -0.87
CA ILE A 41 5.27 26.30 0.36
C ILE A 41 4.53 25.77 1.60
N ASN A 42 3.21 25.79 1.60
CA ASN A 42 2.39 25.29 2.71
C ASN A 42 2.57 23.79 2.94
N ARG A 43 2.90 23.02 1.91
CA ARG A 43 3.24 21.62 2.07
C ARG A 43 4.37 21.39 3.11
N TYR A 44 5.39 22.24 3.09
CA TYR A 44 6.49 22.15 4.07
C TYR A 44 6.05 22.55 5.47
N ARG A 45 5.13 23.50 5.57
CA ARG A 45 4.54 23.92 6.86
C ARG A 45 3.77 22.77 7.52
N TYR A 46 3.05 21.99 6.73
CA TYR A 46 2.22 20.88 7.20
C TYR A 46 2.91 19.51 7.11
N ALA A 47 4.19 19.44 6.79
CA ALA A 47 4.93 18.20 6.56
C ALA A 47 4.73 17.13 7.64
N ARG A 48 4.67 17.56 8.93
CA ARG A 48 4.42 16.62 10.04
C ARG A 48 3.00 16.03 10.05
N SER A 49 2.02 16.77 9.57
CA SER A 49 0.64 16.30 9.47
C SER A 49 0.41 15.45 8.23
N LEU A 50 1.23 15.65 7.20
CA LEU A 50 1.16 14.93 5.93
C LEU A 50 1.80 13.52 5.97
N VAL A 51 2.34 13.09 7.11
CA VAL A 51 2.82 11.70 7.32
C VAL A 51 1.70 10.68 7.03
N CYS A 52 0.43 11.04 7.19
CA CYS A 52 -0.70 10.19 6.79
C CYS A 52 -0.71 9.84 5.29
N LEU A 53 0.03 10.57 4.43
CA LEU A 53 0.20 10.19 3.03
C LEU A 53 1.09 8.95 2.86
N GLU A 54 2.00 8.67 3.79
CA GLU A 54 2.76 7.42 3.81
C GLU A 54 1.81 6.22 4.03
N GLU A 55 0.84 6.35 4.96
CA GLU A 55 -0.20 5.34 5.21
C GLU A 55 -1.15 5.18 4.00
N LEU A 56 -1.45 6.27 3.29
CA LEU A 56 -2.22 6.20 2.05
C LEU A 56 -1.45 5.46 0.95
N VAL A 57 -0.15 5.75 0.81
CA VAL A 57 0.74 5.03 -0.13
C VAL A 57 0.79 3.54 0.22
N GLU A 58 0.99 3.18 1.49
CA GLU A 58 0.95 1.80 1.97
C GLU A 58 -0.35 1.10 1.55
N ALA A 59 -1.51 1.71 1.86
CA ALA A 59 -2.81 1.12 1.56
C ALA A 59 -3.04 0.92 0.05
N LEU A 60 -2.72 1.93 -0.78
CA LEU A 60 -2.90 1.85 -2.23
C LEU A 60 -1.93 0.87 -2.88
N THR A 61 -0.68 0.83 -2.44
CA THR A 61 0.32 -0.12 -2.94
C THR A 61 -0.01 -1.55 -2.53
N PHE A 62 -0.53 -1.76 -1.32
CA PHE A 62 -0.97 -3.07 -0.88
C PHE A 62 -2.21 -3.56 -1.65
N CYS A 63 -3.21 -2.72 -1.86
CA CYS A 63 -4.36 -3.05 -2.71
C CYS A 63 -3.94 -3.42 -4.14
N HIS A 64 -3.01 -2.66 -4.72
CA HIS A 64 -2.46 -2.94 -6.03
C HIS A 64 -1.71 -4.28 -6.04
N TYR A 65 -0.86 -4.54 -5.04
CA TYR A 65 -0.13 -5.78 -4.92
C TYR A 65 -1.06 -7.00 -4.79
N LEU A 66 -2.11 -6.91 -3.99
CA LEU A 66 -3.07 -8.01 -3.82
C LEU A 66 -3.79 -8.40 -5.11
N THR A 67 -3.95 -7.46 -6.05
CA THR A 67 -4.65 -7.71 -7.32
C THR A 67 -3.71 -8.04 -8.47
N THR A 68 -2.50 -7.49 -8.49
CA THR A 68 -1.58 -7.59 -9.64
C THR A 68 -0.27 -8.31 -9.34
N GLN A 69 0.08 -8.45 -8.05
CA GLN A 69 1.38 -8.95 -7.56
C GLN A 69 2.57 -8.19 -8.15
N THR A 70 2.35 -6.93 -8.43
CA THR A 70 3.36 -6.01 -8.89
C THR A 70 3.38 -4.77 -8.00
N LEU A 71 4.52 -4.08 -7.97
CA LEU A 71 4.63 -2.80 -7.31
C LEU A 71 4.13 -1.70 -8.26
N ILE A 72 3.19 -0.88 -7.78
CA ILE A 72 2.75 0.30 -8.54
C ILE A 72 3.88 1.31 -8.66
N SER A 73 4.10 1.86 -9.86
CA SER A 73 5.15 2.87 -10.06
C SER A 73 4.83 4.18 -9.34
N PRO A 74 5.85 4.96 -8.91
CA PRO A 74 5.63 6.23 -8.24
C PRO A 74 4.81 7.22 -9.07
N ASP A 75 5.04 7.30 -10.39
CA ASP A 75 4.30 8.19 -11.27
C ASP A 75 2.83 7.79 -11.41
N HIS A 76 2.57 6.49 -11.52
CA HIS A 76 1.19 6.00 -11.57
C HIS A 76 0.48 6.26 -10.24
N LEU A 77 1.13 6.03 -9.10
CA LEU A 77 0.53 6.30 -7.80
C LEU A 77 0.25 7.80 -7.58
N LYS A 78 1.16 8.69 -8.01
CA LYS A 78 0.92 10.14 -8.03
C LYS A 78 -0.34 10.48 -8.80
N THR A 79 -0.49 9.94 -10.00
CA THR A 79 -1.69 10.12 -10.84
C THR A 79 -2.96 9.63 -10.13
N VAL A 80 -2.92 8.46 -9.51
CA VAL A 80 -4.07 7.91 -8.76
C VAL A 80 -4.49 8.84 -7.62
N VAL A 81 -3.55 9.37 -6.83
CA VAL A 81 -3.86 10.28 -5.72
C VAL A 81 -4.40 11.62 -6.22
N GLU A 82 -3.87 12.14 -7.32
CA GLU A 82 -4.41 13.35 -7.95
C GLU A 82 -5.83 13.14 -8.47
N GLU A 83 -6.11 12.00 -9.12
CA GLU A 83 -7.45 11.64 -9.58
C GLU A 83 -8.43 11.47 -8.41
N LEU A 84 -8.01 10.80 -7.33
CA LEU A 84 -8.80 10.70 -6.10
C LEU A 84 -9.14 12.08 -5.55
N THR A 85 -8.18 13.00 -5.54
CA THR A 85 -8.41 14.37 -5.07
C THR A 85 -9.45 15.11 -5.93
N ARG A 86 -9.41 14.97 -7.27
CA ARG A 86 -10.34 15.61 -8.20
C ARG A 86 -11.75 15.00 -8.18
N ARG A 87 -11.87 13.73 -7.82
CA ARG A 87 -13.10 12.94 -7.92
C ARG A 87 -14.30 13.57 -7.17
N THR A 88 -14.06 14.18 -6.02
CA THR A 88 -15.11 14.82 -5.22
C THR A 88 -15.46 16.20 -5.78
N ALA A 89 -14.48 16.99 -6.23
CA ALA A 89 -14.71 18.28 -6.84
C ALA A 89 -15.62 18.19 -8.08
N ILE A 90 -15.39 17.19 -8.93
CA ILE A 90 -16.23 16.95 -10.13
C ILE A 90 -17.68 16.60 -9.74
N LYS A 91 -17.88 15.77 -8.70
CA LYS A 91 -19.23 15.40 -8.23
C LYS A 91 -20.00 16.60 -7.65
N GLU A 92 -19.30 17.51 -6.98
CA GLU A 92 -19.92 18.73 -6.43
C GLU A 92 -20.30 19.72 -7.55
N ASP A 93 -19.45 19.88 -8.56
CA ASP A 93 -19.76 20.72 -9.74
C ASP A 93 -20.93 20.15 -10.56
N GLU A 94 -20.98 18.82 -10.78
CA GLU A 94 -22.11 18.17 -11.45
C GLU A 94 -23.42 18.33 -10.68
N ALA A 95 -23.39 18.28 -9.34
CA ALA A 95 -24.56 18.50 -8.51
C ALA A 95 -25.05 19.95 -8.54
N MET A 96 -24.16 20.93 -8.66
CA MET A 96 -24.53 22.35 -8.78
C MET A 96 -25.05 22.69 -10.18
N VAL A 97 -24.61 22.01 -11.23
CA VAL A 97 -25.06 22.24 -12.61
C VAL A 97 -26.43 21.60 -12.88
N ALA A 98 -26.81 20.55 -12.14
CA ALA A 98 -28.11 19.92 -12.29
C ALA A 98 -29.28 20.80 -11.88
N ASP A 99 -29.05 21.88 -11.15
CA ASP A 99 -30.07 22.86 -10.70
C ASP A 99 -30.11 24.16 -11.56
N ALA A 100 -29.30 24.26 -12.61
CA ALA A 100 -29.25 25.40 -13.49
C ALA A 100 -29.69 25.00 -14.91
N ASP A 101 -30.89 25.49 -15.34
CA ASP A 101 -31.45 25.42 -16.69
C ASP A 101 -30.63 26.26 -17.72
N ALA A 102 -29.33 25.95 -17.87
CA ALA A 102 -28.44 26.60 -18.82
C ALA A 102 -27.85 25.58 -19.79
N VAL A 103 -28.38 25.58 -21.02
CA VAL A 103 -27.83 24.84 -22.17
C VAL A 103 -26.44 25.35 -22.51
N PRO A 104 -25.37 24.55 -22.46
CA PRO A 104 -24.03 25.00 -22.87
C PRO A 104 -23.97 25.17 -24.38
N ALA A 105 -23.43 26.32 -24.84
CA ALA A 105 -23.15 26.57 -26.24
C ALA A 105 -22.07 25.60 -26.77
N PRO A 106 -22.23 25.04 -27.99
CA PRO A 106 -21.26 24.09 -28.54
C PRO A 106 -20.02 24.83 -29.05
N GLY A 107 -18.83 24.51 -28.50
CA GLY A 107 -17.60 24.86 -29.17
C GLY A 107 -16.43 25.47 -28.37
N GLN A 108 -16.41 25.39 -27.06
CA GLN A 108 -15.17 25.69 -26.33
C GLN A 108 -14.57 24.40 -25.72
N PRO A 109 -13.24 24.16 -25.84
CA PRO A 109 -12.61 23.11 -25.08
C PRO A 109 -12.74 23.49 -23.59
N VAL A 110 -13.46 22.70 -22.83
CA VAL A 110 -13.57 22.85 -21.38
C VAL A 110 -12.14 22.65 -20.84
N GLN A 111 -11.44 23.75 -20.61
CA GLN A 111 -10.26 23.73 -19.76
C GLN A 111 -10.79 23.34 -18.38
N SER A 112 -10.45 22.11 -17.96
CA SER A 112 -10.73 21.67 -16.60
C SER A 112 -10.25 22.77 -15.65
N PRO A 113 -11.09 23.28 -14.72
CA PRO A 113 -10.61 24.24 -13.74
C PRO A 113 -9.37 23.66 -13.08
N ASP A 114 -8.38 24.50 -12.82
CA ASP A 114 -7.12 24.15 -12.16
C ASP A 114 -7.42 23.78 -10.70
N VAL A 115 -8.08 22.63 -10.53
CA VAL A 115 -8.51 22.13 -9.23
C VAL A 115 -7.25 21.72 -8.47
N PRO A 116 -6.97 22.35 -7.31
CA PRO A 116 -5.82 21.99 -6.53
C PRO A 116 -5.87 20.52 -6.12
N THR A 117 -4.75 19.83 -6.27
CA THR A 117 -4.62 18.40 -5.94
C THR A 117 -3.57 18.18 -4.88
N VAL A 118 -3.70 17.09 -4.14
CA VAL A 118 -2.64 16.63 -3.24
C VAL A 118 -1.64 15.85 -4.07
N SER A 119 -0.38 16.32 -4.10
CA SER A 119 0.71 15.62 -4.78
C SER A 119 1.52 14.79 -3.79
N LEU A 120 1.97 13.59 -4.19
CA LEU A 120 2.91 12.77 -3.44
C LEU A 120 4.35 13.18 -3.75
N THR A 121 5.20 13.18 -2.72
CA THR A 121 6.65 13.26 -2.89
C THR A 121 7.26 11.87 -3.03
N ASP A 122 8.50 11.81 -3.51
CA ASP A 122 9.24 10.55 -3.54
C ASP A 122 9.49 10.00 -2.13
N ASP A 123 9.60 10.88 -1.13
CA ASP A 123 9.74 10.47 0.26
C ASP A 123 8.46 9.81 0.79
N ASP A 124 7.26 10.38 0.52
CA ASP A 124 5.98 9.77 0.87
C ASP A 124 5.88 8.35 0.26
N TYR A 125 6.29 8.22 -1.01
CA TYR A 125 6.29 6.92 -1.69
C TYR A 125 7.24 5.92 -1.04
N ILE A 126 8.50 6.29 -0.83
CA ILE A 126 9.51 5.37 -0.28
C ILE A 126 9.16 4.97 1.16
N TYR A 127 8.73 5.92 2.00
CA TYR A 127 8.36 5.61 3.37
C TYR A 127 7.09 4.77 3.47
N GLY A 128 6.10 4.99 2.59
CA GLY A 128 4.94 4.12 2.49
C GLY A 128 5.27 2.70 2.00
N LEU A 129 6.29 2.55 1.13
CA LEU A 129 6.78 1.22 0.74
C LEU A 129 7.49 0.48 1.88
N PHE A 130 8.19 1.19 2.77
CA PHE A 130 8.71 0.56 3.99
C PHE A 130 7.57 -0.04 4.83
N ASP A 131 6.48 0.70 5.00
CA ASP A 131 5.32 0.24 5.77
C ASP A 131 4.59 -0.91 5.05
N LEU A 132 4.53 -0.89 3.72
CA LEU A 132 4.02 -2.00 2.90
C LEU A 132 4.68 -3.34 3.25
N THR A 133 5.99 -3.37 3.55
CA THR A 133 6.67 -4.62 3.92
C THR A 133 6.08 -5.25 5.19
N GLY A 134 5.62 -4.44 6.12
CA GLY A 134 4.91 -4.88 7.32
C GLY A 134 3.56 -5.52 7.01
N GLU A 135 2.76 -4.91 6.12
CA GLU A 135 1.48 -5.46 5.70
C GLU A 135 1.64 -6.74 4.87
N MET A 136 2.63 -6.80 3.97
CA MET A 136 2.97 -8.02 3.23
C MET A 136 3.36 -9.16 4.18
N MET A 137 4.18 -8.89 5.20
CA MET A 137 4.55 -9.89 6.23
C MET A 137 3.32 -10.35 7.01
N ARG A 138 2.43 -9.43 7.41
CA ARG A 138 1.18 -9.76 8.11
C ARG A 138 0.27 -10.61 7.23
N PHE A 139 0.13 -10.25 5.96
CA PHE A 139 -0.64 -11.00 4.98
C PHE A 139 -0.08 -12.42 4.78
N ALA A 140 1.24 -12.55 4.58
CA ALA A 140 1.91 -13.84 4.45
C ALA A 140 1.64 -14.73 5.67
N THR A 141 1.81 -14.19 6.87
CA THR A 141 1.60 -14.92 8.12
C THR A 141 0.15 -15.40 8.27
N THR A 142 -0.81 -14.50 8.03
CA THR A 142 -2.24 -14.80 8.18
C THR A 142 -2.69 -15.83 7.14
N THR A 143 -2.31 -15.64 5.88
CA THR A 143 -2.66 -16.54 4.78
C THR A 143 -2.08 -17.94 5.02
N SER A 144 -0.83 -18.00 5.44
CA SER A 144 -0.15 -19.29 5.75
C SER A 144 -0.80 -20.02 6.92
N ALA A 145 -1.20 -19.31 7.96
CA ALA A 145 -1.91 -19.90 9.10
C ALA A 145 -3.27 -20.48 8.70
N LEU A 146 -3.98 -19.83 7.78
CA LEU A 146 -5.30 -20.26 7.32
C LEU A 146 -5.24 -21.37 6.28
N THR A 147 -4.28 -21.34 5.37
CA THR A 147 -4.22 -22.22 4.21
C THR A 147 -3.20 -23.35 4.34
N GLY A 148 -2.22 -23.19 5.23
CA GLY A 148 -1.05 -24.07 5.34
C GLY A 148 -0.07 -23.95 4.17
N LYS A 149 -0.17 -22.87 3.38
CA LYS A 149 0.68 -22.60 2.21
C LYS A 149 1.06 -21.14 2.15
N MET A 150 2.21 -20.83 1.55
CA MET A 150 2.55 -19.47 1.21
C MET A 150 1.61 -18.92 0.14
N ALA A 151 1.33 -17.61 0.23
CA ALA A 151 0.62 -16.91 -0.81
C ALA A 151 1.48 -16.90 -2.08
N SER A 152 0.96 -17.48 -3.16
CA SER A 152 1.61 -17.54 -4.47
C SER A 152 0.62 -17.19 -5.55
N SER A 153 1.12 -16.68 -6.69
CA SER A 153 0.29 -16.49 -7.87
C SER A 153 0.29 -17.73 -8.73
N ASP A 154 -0.89 -18.09 -9.22
CA ASP A 154 -1.02 -19.06 -10.30
C ASP A 154 -0.81 -18.38 -11.68
N VAL A 155 -0.63 -17.06 -11.71
CA VAL A 155 -0.50 -16.27 -12.95
C VAL A 155 0.96 -16.33 -13.43
N GLY A 156 1.20 -17.06 -14.51
CA GLY A 156 2.49 -17.05 -15.19
C GLY A 156 3.36 -18.30 -15.06
N GLY A 157 2.92 -19.36 -14.38
CA GLY A 157 3.63 -20.65 -14.38
C GLY A 157 5.01 -20.64 -13.70
N GLY A 158 5.31 -19.62 -12.92
CA GLY A 158 6.53 -19.48 -12.13
C GLY A 158 6.29 -19.79 -10.66
N ASP A 159 7.31 -20.30 -10.00
CA ASP A 159 7.34 -20.61 -8.54
C ASP A 159 7.51 -19.31 -7.71
N ARG A 160 6.88 -18.19 -8.16
CA ARG A 160 6.99 -16.88 -7.52
C ARG A 160 5.96 -16.78 -6.42
N ASP A 161 6.42 -16.57 -5.20
CA ASP A 161 5.60 -16.41 -4.02
C ASP A 161 5.93 -15.08 -3.30
N ILE A 162 5.17 -14.77 -2.26
CA ILE A 162 5.37 -13.56 -1.46
C ILE A 162 6.75 -13.52 -0.78
N VAL A 163 7.41 -14.66 -0.56
CA VAL A 163 8.78 -14.72 0.00
C VAL A 163 9.74 -14.07 -0.99
N HIS A 164 9.62 -14.44 -2.27
CA HIS A 164 10.44 -13.87 -3.34
C HIS A 164 10.22 -12.37 -3.49
N ASP A 165 8.96 -11.93 -3.49
CA ASP A 165 8.62 -10.50 -3.63
C ASP A 165 9.13 -9.67 -2.46
N MET A 166 9.01 -10.18 -1.23
CA MET A 166 9.55 -9.55 -0.03
C MET A 166 11.06 -9.47 -0.05
N HIS A 167 11.74 -10.51 -0.54
CA HIS A 167 13.20 -10.53 -0.68
C HIS A 167 13.69 -9.52 -1.72
N GLU A 168 13.03 -9.45 -2.89
CA GLU A 168 13.34 -8.44 -3.91
C GLU A 168 13.18 -7.01 -3.36
N LEU A 169 12.06 -6.74 -2.68
CA LEU A 169 11.78 -5.43 -2.12
C LEU A 169 12.78 -5.06 -1.02
N GLY A 170 13.12 -6.00 -0.13
CA GLY A 170 14.15 -5.81 0.89
C GLY A 170 15.52 -5.49 0.27
N THR A 171 15.90 -6.21 -0.79
CA THR A 171 17.14 -5.97 -1.51
C THR A 171 17.17 -4.58 -2.15
N LEU A 172 16.06 -4.12 -2.73
CA LEU A 172 15.96 -2.77 -3.28
C LEU A 172 16.21 -1.71 -2.20
N PHE A 173 15.66 -1.86 -1.00
CA PHE A 173 15.89 -0.91 0.10
C PHE A 173 17.35 -0.86 0.57
N GLU A 174 18.06 -1.99 0.52
CA GLU A 174 19.50 -2.02 0.89
C GLU A 174 20.38 -1.25 -0.10
N ILE A 175 20.01 -1.23 -1.38
CA ILE A 175 20.81 -0.56 -2.43
C ILE A 175 20.37 0.89 -2.67
N LEU A 176 19.20 1.31 -2.18
CA LEU A 176 18.76 2.69 -2.34
C LEU A 176 19.68 3.65 -1.59
N PRO A 177 20.13 4.74 -2.25
CA PRO A 177 20.92 5.76 -1.57
C PRO A 177 20.08 6.43 -0.49
N ARG A 178 20.68 6.59 0.69
CA ARG A 178 20.03 7.31 1.80
C ARG A 178 19.69 8.72 1.36
N ARG A 179 18.44 9.11 1.51
CA ARG A 179 18.02 10.50 1.29
C ARG A 179 18.38 11.36 2.51
N SER A 180 18.56 12.64 2.29
CA SER A 180 19.04 13.63 3.27
C SER A 180 17.98 14.01 4.33
N GLY A 181 17.16 13.05 4.75
CA GLY A 181 16.18 13.22 5.81
C GLY A 181 16.69 12.79 7.19
N SER A 182 15.78 12.39 8.06
CA SER A 182 16.14 11.86 9.38
C SER A 182 16.84 10.49 9.23
N LYS A 183 18.19 10.52 9.37
CA LYS A 183 19.02 9.31 9.32
C LYS A 183 18.45 8.20 10.23
N ASN A 184 17.98 8.57 11.40
CA ASN A 184 17.45 7.65 12.39
C ASN A 184 16.12 7.01 11.94
N MET A 185 15.26 7.73 11.18
CA MET A 185 14.00 7.19 10.69
C MET A 185 14.25 6.17 9.58
N TRP A 186 15.12 6.48 8.62
CA TRP A 186 15.50 5.56 7.55
C TRP A 186 16.04 4.24 8.11
N GLU A 187 17.03 4.32 9.02
CA GLU A 187 17.64 3.13 9.60
C GLU A 187 16.66 2.30 10.41
N LYS A 188 15.75 2.93 11.16
CA LYS A 188 14.68 2.20 11.87
C LYS A 188 13.73 1.48 10.93
N LYS A 189 13.25 2.16 9.87
CA LYS A 189 12.35 1.54 8.90
C LYS A 189 13.06 0.41 8.14
N LEU A 190 14.33 0.59 7.75
CA LEU A 190 15.13 -0.44 7.10
C LEU A 190 15.30 -1.68 8.01
N GLU A 191 15.57 -1.47 9.30
CA GLU A 191 15.68 -2.56 10.27
C GLU A 191 14.35 -3.33 10.42
N VAL A 192 13.22 -2.62 10.53
CA VAL A 192 11.89 -3.25 10.56
C VAL A 192 11.61 -4.04 9.27
N THR A 193 12.04 -3.52 8.12
CA THR A 193 11.92 -4.23 6.84
C THR A 193 12.74 -5.52 6.83
N ARG A 194 14.00 -5.48 7.29
CA ARG A 194 14.84 -6.68 7.43
C ARG A 194 14.16 -7.75 8.28
N GLN A 195 13.63 -7.35 9.42
CA GLN A 195 12.90 -8.25 10.32
C GLN A 195 11.64 -8.82 9.65
N SER A 196 10.90 -8.01 8.89
CA SER A 196 9.72 -8.47 8.15
C SER A 196 10.08 -9.48 7.07
N VAL A 197 11.12 -9.23 6.29
CA VAL A 197 11.64 -10.17 5.27
C VAL A 197 12.08 -11.48 5.93
N GLN A 198 12.91 -11.40 6.97
CA GLN A 198 13.42 -12.57 7.69
C GLN A 198 12.30 -13.43 8.28
N LYS A 199 11.25 -12.81 8.83
CA LYS A 199 10.07 -13.53 9.35
C LYS A 199 9.34 -14.29 8.25
N VAL A 200 9.17 -13.68 7.06
CA VAL A 200 8.51 -14.34 5.93
C VAL A 200 9.37 -15.44 5.34
N GLU A 201 10.68 -15.25 5.23
CA GLU A 201 11.62 -16.30 4.81
C GLU A 201 11.58 -17.51 5.75
N LYS A 202 11.65 -17.27 7.08
CA LYS A 202 11.55 -18.32 8.08
C LYS A 202 10.22 -19.06 7.99
N LEU A 203 9.12 -18.33 7.80
CA LEU A 203 7.80 -18.92 7.62
C LEU A 203 7.74 -19.81 6.36
N GLY A 204 8.26 -19.33 5.23
CA GLY A 204 8.33 -20.10 3.99
C GLY A 204 9.17 -21.37 4.13
N TYR A 205 10.32 -21.26 4.79
CA TYR A 205 11.17 -22.41 5.10
C TYR A 205 10.43 -23.44 5.99
N ASP A 206 9.82 -22.98 7.08
CA ASP A 206 9.10 -23.86 8.01
C ASP A 206 7.93 -24.58 7.33
N LEU A 207 7.20 -23.93 6.45
CA LEU A 207 6.13 -24.55 5.68
C LEU A 207 6.65 -25.58 4.67
N LYS A 208 7.77 -25.31 4.02
CA LYS A 208 8.37 -26.20 3.03
C LYS A 208 8.99 -27.43 3.65
N VAL A 209 9.64 -27.28 4.81
CA VAL A 209 10.38 -28.36 5.48
C VAL A 209 9.49 -29.15 6.45
N ARG A 210 8.59 -28.46 7.17
CA ARG A 210 7.81 -29.05 8.28
C ARG A 210 6.31 -29.02 8.05
N GLY A 211 5.85 -28.50 6.91
CA GLY A 211 4.42 -28.30 6.64
C GLY A 211 3.58 -29.57 6.65
N SER A 212 4.19 -30.74 6.40
CA SER A 212 3.53 -32.05 6.48
C SER A 212 3.41 -32.59 7.91
N GLU A 213 4.18 -32.07 8.86
CA GLU A 213 4.28 -32.61 10.24
C GLU A 213 3.40 -31.84 11.24
N ARG A 214 2.81 -30.70 10.85
CA ARG A 214 2.12 -29.82 11.77
C ARG A 214 0.60 -29.76 11.54
N PRO A 215 -0.20 -29.64 12.61
CA PRO A 215 -1.65 -29.53 12.48
C PRO A 215 -2.03 -28.20 11.78
N LYS A 216 -3.16 -28.23 11.05
CA LYS A 216 -3.72 -27.05 10.40
C LYS A 216 -3.99 -25.96 11.44
N GLY A 217 -3.60 -24.72 11.12
CA GLY A 217 -3.77 -23.56 12.00
C GLY A 217 -2.58 -23.28 12.92
N TRP A 218 -1.49 -24.03 12.79
CA TRP A 218 -0.26 -23.74 13.51
C TRP A 218 0.42 -22.49 12.92
N VAL A 219 0.77 -21.54 13.78
CA VAL A 219 1.57 -20.35 13.44
C VAL A 219 2.93 -20.48 14.10
N PRO A 220 4.05 -20.24 13.39
CA PRO A 220 5.37 -20.19 14.01
C PRO A 220 5.39 -19.18 15.16
N ASP A 221 5.99 -19.53 16.27
CA ASP A 221 6.28 -18.59 17.34
C ASP A 221 7.41 -17.67 16.88
N LEU A 222 7.05 -16.48 16.44
CA LEU A 222 7.97 -15.47 15.92
C LEU A 222 8.65 -14.70 17.06
N SER A 223 8.24 -14.91 18.33
CA SER A 223 8.79 -14.23 19.50
C SER A 223 10.12 -14.82 20.01
N SER A 224 10.48 -16.03 19.58
CA SER A 224 11.68 -16.73 20.07
C SER A 224 12.98 -16.38 19.34
N ALA A 225 12.96 -15.50 18.33
CA ALA A 225 14.17 -15.13 17.59
C ALA A 225 15.06 -14.09 18.33
N ASP A 226 14.51 -13.40 19.33
CA ASP A 226 15.23 -12.29 20.00
C ASP A 226 15.95 -12.72 21.31
N GLN A 227 15.93 -14.02 21.67
CA GLN A 227 16.51 -14.47 22.96
C GLN A 227 17.85 -15.22 22.85
N ASP A 228 18.30 -15.59 21.65
CA ASP A 228 19.54 -16.39 21.50
C ASP A 228 20.84 -15.55 21.35
N GLU A 229 20.73 -14.21 21.18
CA GLU A 229 21.95 -13.36 21.08
C GLU A 229 22.44 -12.76 22.42
N SER A 230 21.84 -13.13 23.56
CA SER A 230 22.19 -12.53 24.85
C SER A 230 23.04 -13.43 25.76
N GLN A 231 23.54 -14.57 25.25
CA GLN A 231 24.42 -15.48 26.01
C GLN A 231 25.61 -15.93 25.16
N GLU A 232 26.53 -15.03 24.87
CA GLU A 232 27.97 -15.33 24.69
C GLU A 232 28.81 -14.13 25.09
#